data_0c700147ff2f87cfe1acb382a0d11fb4
#
_entry.id   0c700147ff2f87cfe1acb382a0d11fb4
#
_cell.length_a   1.000
_cell.length_b   1.000
_cell.length_c   1.000
_cell.angle_alpha   90.00
_cell.angle_beta   90.00
_cell.angle_gamma   90.00
#
_symmetry.space_group_name_H-M   'P 1'
#
loop_
_entity.id
_entity.type
_entity.pdbx_description
1 polymer ?
#
loop_
_entity_poly.entity_id
_entity_poly.type
_entity_poly.pdbx_seq_one_letter_code
_entity_poly.pdbx_strand_id
1 'polypeptide(L)'
;QVGMIHTAMNEFGKQHDGYSQAPMSVCSAMSQGYIGYDLQNGIRAELIKRGIYKPVSTVLTQVTVDPYDEAFYTPVKVIGRVMTKEEADAEEAKGNHVTEVEGGYRRIVASPHPVAIVEIDAIKALMDADQIVIACGGGGIPVMEQGYNLRGASAIIEKDLATGLLA
;
A
#
# COMPACT_ATOMS: atom_id res chain seq x y z
N GLN A 1 -5.58 6.06 1.83
CA GLN A 1 -6.37 5.30 0.86
C GLN A 1 -6.42 3.81 1.22
N VAL A 2 -5.29 3.13 1.46
CA VAL A 2 -5.25 1.69 1.77
C VAL A 2 -6.15 1.32 2.94
N GLY A 3 -6.08 2.06 4.05
CA GLY A 3 -6.93 1.79 5.22
C GLY A 3 -8.43 1.96 4.93
N MET A 4 -8.81 2.93 4.10
CA MET A 4 -10.21 3.14 3.68
C MET A 4 -10.69 1.97 2.81
N ILE A 5 -9.91 1.58 1.82
CA ILE A 5 -10.23 0.44 0.94
C ILE A 5 -10.35 -0.83 1.77
N HIS A 6 -9.39 -1.08 2.67
CA HIS A 6 -9.39 -2.25 3.55
C HIS A 6 -10.65 -2.29 4.43
N THR A 7 -11.04 -1.16 5.03
CA THR A 7 -12.27 -1.08 5.83
C THR A 7 -13.50 -1.36 4.98
N ALA A 8 -13.65 -0.70 3.83
CA ALA A 8 -14.80 -0.87 2.95
C ALA A 8 -14.95 -2.31 2.45
N MET A 9 -13.86 -2.91 1.97
CA MET A 9 -13.86 -4.29 1.46
C MET A 9 -14.21 -5.31 2.56
N ASN A 10 -13.69 -5.10 3.76
CA ASN A 10 -13.93 -6.02 4.85
C ASN A 10 -15.32 -5.87 5.45
N GLU A 11 -15.86 -4.67 5.56
CA GLU A 11 -17.25 -4.48 6.00
C GLU A 11 -18.24 -5.07 4.98
N PHE A 12 -17.99 -4.89 3.69
CA PHE A 12 -18.80 -5.53 2.66
C PHE A 12 -18.72 -7.07 2.74
N GLY A 13 -17.51 -7.61 2.87
CA GLY A 13 -17.29 -9.06 2.96
C GLY A 13 -17.93 -9.72 4.19
N LYS A 14 -18.05 -8.99 5.30
CA LYS A 14 -18.75 -9.48 6.51
C LYS A 14 -20.27 -9.59 6.33
N GLN A 15 -20.84 -8.73 5.49
CA GLN A 15 -22.30 -8.62 5.30
C GLN A 15 -22.82 -9.51 4.17
N HIS A 16 -21.92 -10.08 3.35
CA HIS A 16 -22.29 -10.82 2.15
C HIS A 16 -21.55 -12.15 2.09
N ASP A 17 -22.30 -13.25 2.15
CA ASP A 17 -21.75 -14.59 1.98
C ASP A 17 -21.09 -14.76 0.61
N GLY A 18 -19.96 -15.46 0.58
CA GLY A 18 -19.20 -15.71 -0.64
C GLY A 18 -18.14 -14.66 -0.98
N TYR A 19 -18.04 -13.59 -0.21
CA TYR A 19 -16.93 -12.61 -0.32
C TYR A 19 -15.92 -12.82 0.80
N SER A 20 -14.65 -12.96 0.42
CA SER A 20 -13.54 -13.04 1.38
C SER A 20 -13.08 -11.63 1.77
N GLN A 21 -12.51 -11.53 2.96
CA GLN A 21 -11.83 -10.30 3.39
C GLN A 21 -10.61 -10.04 2.49
N ALA A 22 -10.40 -8.79 2.10
CA ALA A 22 -9.27 -8.39 1.28
C ALA A 22 -8.02 -8.20 2.17
N PRO A 23 -6.91 -8.90 1.90
CA PRO A 23 -5.64 -8.66 2.59
C PRO A 23 -5.14 -7.23 2.39
N MET A 24 -4.34 -6.74 3.34
CA MET A 24 -3.78 -5.38 3.29
C MET A 24 -2.94 -5.15 2.01
N SER A 25 -2.17 -6.13 1.58
CA SER A 25 -1.38 -6.08 0.35
C SER A 25 -2.24 -5.90 -0.90
N VAL A 26 -3.39 -6.59 -0.97
CA VAL A 26 -4.36 -6.43 -2.06
C VAL A 26 -4.97 -5.03 -2.05
N CYS A 27 -5.32 -4.51 -0.87
CA CYS A 27 -5.80 -3.14 -0.72
C CYS A 27 -4.74 -2.09 -1.13
N SER A 28 -3.46 -2.39 -0.89
CA SER A 28 -2.35 -1.56 -1.36
C SER A 28 -2.26 -1.56 -2.89
N ALA A 29 -2.39 -2.72 -3.53
CA ALA A 29 -2.43 -2.82 -4.99
C ALA A 29 -3.64 -2.07 -5.59
N MET A 30 -4.82 -2.21 -5.00
CA MET A 30 -6.02 -1.47 -5.41
C MET A 30 -5.82 0.05 -5.28
N SER A 31 -5.18 0.50 -4.21
CA SER A 31 -4.85 1.92 -4.00
C SER A 31 -3.88 2.44 -5.06
N GLN A 32 -2.86 1.65 -5.41
CA GLN A 32 -1.93 2.00 -6.49
C GLN A 32 -2.64 2.12 -7.84
N GLY A 33 -3.52 1.18 -8.16
CA GLY A 33 -4.31 1.23 -9.40
C GLY A 33 -5.23 2.45 -9.44
N TYR A 34 -5.95 2.73 -8.37
CA TYR A 34 -6.87 3.87 -8.28
C TYR A 34 -6.15 5.22 -8.44
N ILE A 35 -5.13 5.47 -7.62
CA ILE A 35 -4.40 6.74 -7.63
C ILE A 35 -3.54 6.84 -8.90
N GLY A 36 -2.92 5.73 -9.31
CA GLY A 36 -2.12 5.67 -10.54
C GLY A 36 -2.93 6.02 -11.78
N TYR A 37 -4.16 5.52 -11.87
CA TYR A 37 -5.09 5.87 -12.94
C TYR A 37 -5.37 7.36 -13.02
N ASP A 38 -5.69 8.01 -11.89
CA ASP A 38 -5.97 9.45 -11.86
C ASP A 38 -4.73 10.27 -12.21
N LEU A 39 -3.58 9.94 -11.63
CA LEU A 39 -2.31 10.63 -11.90
C LEU A 39 -1.87 10.46 -13.35
N GLN A 40 -1.96 9.25 -13.89
CA GLN A 40 -1.58 8.94 -15.27
C GLN A 40 -2.39 9.79 -16.26
N ASN A 41 -3.70 9.88 -16.06
CA ASN A 41 -4.57 10.69 -16.92
C ASN A 41 -4.30 12.19 -16.75
N GLY A 42 -4.14 12.65 -15.51
CA GLY A 42 -3.84 14.07 -15.24
C GLY A 42 -2.50 14.52 -15.84
N ILE A 43 -1.44 13.75 -15.63
CA ILE A 43 -0.11 14.04 -16.18
C ILE A 43 -0.15 14.02 -17.71
N ARG A 44 -0.77 12.98 -18.30
CA ARG A 44 -0.91 12.88 -19.75
C ARG A 44 -1.63 14.10 -20.34
N ALA A 45 -2.72 14.54 -19.73
CA ALA A 45 -3.46 15.71 -20.19
C ALA A 45 -2.61 16.99 -20.16
N GLU A 46 -1.85 17.22 -19.09
CA GLU A 46 -0.97 18.38 -18.98
C GLU A 46 0.21 18.34 -19.96
N LEU A 47 0.77 17.18 -20.21
CA LEU A 47 1.83 17.01 -21.21
C LEU A 47 1.31 17.38 -22.60
N ILE A 48 0.17 16.87 -23.01
CA ILE A 48 -0.44 17.16 -24.32
C ILE A 48 -0.72 18.67 -24.48
N LYS A 49 -1.29 19.32 -23.46
CA LYS A 49 -1.51 20.79 -23.48
C LYS A 49 -0.23 21.59 -23.70
N ARG A 50 0.91 21.06 -23.27
CA ARG A 50 2.24 21.68 -23.44
C ARG A 50 2.97 21.26 -24.72
N GLY A 51 2.34 20.45 -25.56
CA GLY A 51 2.96 19.90 -26.77
C GLY A 51 4.03 18.84 -26.51
N ILE A 52 4.01 18.20 -25.32
CA ILE A 52 4.95 17.16 -24.94
C ILE A 52 4.27 15.80 -25.12
N TYR A 53 4.84 14.95 -25.96
CA TYR A 53 4.31 13.62 -26.26
C TYR A 53 5.17 12.54 -25.62
N LYS A 54 4.96 12.32 -24.32
CA LYS A 54 5.59 11.23 -23.56
C LYS A 54 4.54 10.28 -23.03
N PRO A 55 4.74 8.95 -23.15
CA PRO A 55 3.90 7.97 -22.47
C PRO A 55 4.00 8.13 -20.97
N VAL A 56 2.88 7.91 -20.28
CA VAL A 56 2.80 7.88 -18.82
C VAL A 56 2.29 6.51 -18.42
N SER A 57 3.05 5.78 -17.61
CA SER A 57 2.72 4.42 -17.19
C SER A 57 2.69 4.30 -15.67
N THR A 58 1.70 3.59 -15.15
CA THR A 58 1.64 3.21 -13.74
C THR A 58 2.10 1.77 -13.60
N VAL A 59 3.09 1.54 -12.75
CA VAL A 59 3.60 0.20 -12.43
C VAL A 59 3.11 -0.19 -11.05
N LEU A 60 2.36 -1.30 -10.96
CA LEU A 60 2.09 -1.93 -9.68
C LEU A 60 3.43 -2.37 -9.09
N THR A 61 3.79 -1.81 -7.95
CA THR A 61 5.13 -1.94 -7.39
C THR A 61 5.08 -2.69 -6.08
N GLN A 62 5.76 -3.82 -6.04
CA GLN A 62 5.98 -4.64 -4.86
C GLN A 62 7.31 -4.27 -4.21
N VAL A 63 7.34 -4.28 -2.88
CA VAL A 63 8.54 -3.96 -2.11
C VAL A 63 8.76 -5.07 -1.10
N THR A 64 9.91 -5.71 -1.17
CA THR A 64 10.26 -6.78 -0.23
C THR A 64 10.56 -6.22 1.14
N VAL A 65 10.16 -6.95 2.17
CA VAL A 65 10.43 -6.65 3.57
C VAL A 65 10.99 -7.89 4.27
N ASP A 66 11.81 -7.68 5.28
CA ASP A 66 12.30 -8.77 6.12
C ASP A 66 11.15 -9.30 6.99
N PRO A 67 10.80 -10.60 6.93
CA PRO A 67 9.77 -11.20 7.78
C PRO A 67 10.10 -11.13 9.28
N TYR A 68 11.36 -10.89 9.64
CA TYR A 68 11.83 -10.77 11.02
C TYR A 68 12.01 -9.32 11.47
N ASP A 69 11.61 -8.34 10.66
CA ASP A 69 11.65 -6.92 11.04
C ASP A 69 10.89 -6.67 12.35
N GLU A 70 11.49 -5.94 13.26
CA GLU A 70 10.94 -5.62 14.59
C GLU A 70 9.55 -4.97 14.51
N ALA A 71 9.27 -4.25 13.43
CA ALA A 71 7.98 -3.61 13.20
C ALA A 71 6.80 -4.59 13.20
N PHE A 72 7.01 -5.87 12.88
CA PHE A 72 5.96 -6.88 12.96
C PHE A 72 5.62 -7.28 14.39
N TYR A 73 6.54 -7.12 15.30
CA TYR A 73 6.35 -7.41 16.72
C TYR A 73 5.89 -6.18 17.51
N THR A 74 6.25 -4.99 17.03
CA THR A 74 5.91 -3.72 17.68
C THR A 74 5.30 -2.77 16.63
N PRO A 75 4.04 -3.00 16.20
CA PRO A 75 3.40 -2.14 15.21
C PRO A 75 3.15 -0.75 15.79
N VAL A 76 3.45 0.29 15.00
CA VAL A 76 3.31 1.69 15.41
C VAL A 76 2.60 2.57 14.38
N LYS A 77 2.41 2.10 13.15
CA LYS A 77 1.83 2.88 12.06
C LYS A 77 0.34 3.05 12.24
N VAL A 78 -0.10 4.25 12.57
CA VAL A 78 -1.52 4.57 12.73
C VAL A 78 -2.23 4.62 11.37
N ILE A 79 -3.35 3.90 11.26
CA ILE A 79 -4.17 3.83 10.04
C ILE A 79 -5.67 3.95 10.34
N GLY A 80 -6.46 4.17 9.30
CA GLY A 80 -7.92 4.14 9.38
C GLY A 80 -8.54 5.34 10.10
N ARG A 81 -9.81 5.22 10.41
CA ARG A 81 -10.61 6.23 11.13
C ARG A 81 -10.45 6.11 12.64
N VAL A 82 -10.88 7.14 13.36
CA VAL A 82 -11.07 7.07 14.82
C VAL A 82 -12.27 6.16 15.11
N MET A 83 -12.13 5.31 16.10
CA MET A 83 -13.09 4.29 16.55
C MET A 83 -13.50 4.56 17.99
N THR A 84 -14.69 4.08 18.38
CA THR A 84 -15.09 4.01 19.78
C THR A 84 -14.31 2.93 20.53
N LYS A 85 -14.45 2.88 21.86
CA LYS A 85 -13.83 1.83 22.67
C LYS A 85 -14.35 0.44 22.28
N GLU A 86 -15.66 0.31 22.08
CA GLU A 86 -16.30 -0.96 21.72
C GLU A 86 -15.82 -1.46 20.35
N GLU A 87 -15.65 -0.54 19.38
CA GLU A 87 -15.09 -0.87 18.07
C GLU A 87 -13.62 -1.29 18.17
N ALA A 88 -12.83 -0.64 19.02
CA ALA A 88 -11.44 -0.96 19.28
C ALA A 88 -11.30 -2.36 19.90
N ASP A 89 -12.10 -2.68 20.93
CA ASP A 89 -12.12 -3.99 21.57
C ASP A 89 -12.50 -5.10 20.58
N ALA A 90 -13.44 -4.81 19.66
CA ALA A 90 -13.81 -5.74 18.60
C ALA A 90 -12.68 -5.98 17.57
N GLU A 91 -11.85 -4.96 17.30
CA GLU A 91 -10.66 -5.12 16.45
C GLU A 91 -9.55 -5.92 17.16
N GLU A 92 -9.32 -5.69 18.45
CA GLU A 92 -8.38 -6.48 19.26
C GLU A 92 -8.78 -7.96 19.35
N ALA A 93 -10.08 -8.23 19.50
CA ALA A 93 -10.60 -9.59 19.51
C ALA A 93 -10.37 -10.36 18.19
N LYS A 94 -10.16 -9.64 17.06
CA LYS A 94 -9.76 -10.21 15.76
C LYS A 94 -8.25 -10.37 15.60
N GLY A 95 -7.45 -9.99 16.61
CA GLY A 95 -5.98 -10.01 16.57
C GLY A 95 -5.37 -8.77 15.91
N ASN A 96 -6.15 -7.71 15.69
CA ASN A 96 -5.62 -6.42 15.23
C ASN A 96 -5.08 -5.61 16.41
N HIS A 97 -4.11 -4.75 16.15
CA HIS A 97 -3.57 -3.83 17.14
C HIS A 97 -4.25 -2.48 17.04
N VAL A 98 -4.51 -1.85 18.18
CA VAL A 98 -5.09 -0.51 18.29
C VAL A 98 -4.26 0.36 19.24
N THR A 99 -4.39 1.66 19.10
CA THR A 99 -3.80 2.63 20.02
C THR A 99 -4.80 3.74 20.31
N GLU A 100 -4.71 4.29 21.52
CA GLU A 100 -5.50 5.47 21.90
C GLU A 100 -4.95 6.70 21.18
N VAL A 101 -5.87 7.55 20.72
CA VAL A 101 -5.58 8.82 20.06
C VAL A 101 -6.55 9.88 20.56
N GLU A 102 -6.32 11.14 20.26
CA GLU A 102 -7.30 12.18 20.55
C GLU A 102 -8.64 11.85 19.90
N GLY A 103 -9.68 11.78 20.73
CA GLY A 103 -11.04 11.49 20.30
C GLY A 103 -11.41 10.01 20.19
N GLY A 104 -10.55 9.06 20.58
CA GLY A 104 -10.87 7.62 20.60
C GLY A 104 -9.69 6.71 20.32
N TYR A 105 -9.89 5.73 19.44
CA TYR A 105 -8.91 4.69 19.14
C TYR A 105 -8.67 4.58 17.64
N ARG A 106 -7.47 4.19 17.22
CA ARG A 106 -7.16 3.87 15.83
C ARG A 106 -6.37 2.58 15.72
N ARG A 107 -6.51 1.90 14.59
CA ARG A 107 -5.67 0.74 14.28
C ARG A 107 -4.23 1.17 14.08
N ILE A 108 -3.33 0.29 14.51
CA ILE A 108 -1.91 0.36 14.17
C ILE A 108 -1.50 -0.91 13.42
N VAL A 109 -0.58 -0.75 12.49
CA VAL A 109 -0.03 -1.84 11.69
C VAL A 109 1.49 -1.78 11.67
N ALA A 110 2.11 -2.88 11.31
CA ALA A 110 3.55 -2.93 11.08
C ALA A 110 3.97 -1.95 9.96
N SER A 111 5.12 -1.32 10.14
CA SER A 111 5.74 -0.48 9.13
C SER A 111 7.22 -0.86 8.98
N PRO A 112 7.49 -2.04 8.36
CA PRO A 112 8.84 -2.56 8.22
C PRO A 112 9.66 -1.73 7.24
N HIS A 113 10.98 -1.84 7.33
CA HIS A 113 11.89 -1.21 6.38
C HIS A 113 11.81 -1.89 5.02
N PRO A 114 11.75 -1.13 3.93
CA PRO A 114 11.80 -1.69 2.59
C PRO A 114 13.22 -2.21 2.30
N VAL A 115 13.32 -3.40 1.69
CA VAL A 115 14.58 -4.05 1.35
C VAL A 115 14.92 -3.87 -0.13
N ALA A 116 13.99 -4.20 -1.02
CA ALA A 116 14.17 -4.10 -2.46
C ALA A 116 12.84 -3.83 -3.18
N ILE A 117 12.93 -3.19 -4.33
CA ILE A 117 11.79 -2.98 -5.23
C ILE A 117 11.81 -4.10 -6.26
N VAL A 118 10.77 -4.91 -6.31
CA VAL A 118 10.68 -6.09 -7.18
C VAL A 118 10.72 -5.69 -8.66
N GLU A 119 9.98 -4.66 -9.04
CA GLU A 119 9.84 -4.20 -10.43
C GLU A 119 10.89 -3.16 -10.83
N ILE A 120 12.02 -3.05 -10.12
CA ILE A 120 13.02 -2.00 -10.37
C ILE A 120 13.56 -2.02 -11.81
N ASP A 121 13.80 -3.20 -12.38
CA ASP A 121 14.33 -3.32 -13.74
C ASP A 121 13.28 -2.92 -14.79
N ALA A 122 12.00 -3.23 -14.55
CA ALA A 122 10.91 -2.78 -15.41
C ALA A 122 10.76 -1.25 -15.37
N ILE A 123 10.86 -0.64 -14.18
CA ILE A 123 10.81 0.81 -13.99
C ILE A 123 11.96 1.48 -14.76
N LYS A 124 13.20 0.98 -14.61
CA LYS A 124 14.37 1.48 -15.34
C LYS A 124 14.18 1.37 -16.85
N ALA A 125 13.73 0.22 -17.35
CA ALA A 125 13.51 0.01 -18.78
C ALA A 125 12.47 1.00 -19.36
N LEU A 126 11.41 1.31 -18.63
CA LEU A 126 10.42 2.30 -19.04
C LEU A 126 11.01 3.72 -19.05
N MET A 127 11.82 4.07 -18.06
CA MET A 127 12.51 5.37 -18.01
C MET A 127 13.54 5.51 -19.13
N ASP A 128 14.30 4.46 -19.42
CA ASP A 128 15.25 4.42 -20.55
C ASP A 128 14.54 4.58 -21.91
N ALA A 129 13.29 4.13 -22.01
CA ALA A 129 12.41 4.34 -23.15
C ALA A 129 11.71 5.71 -23.16
N ASP A 130 12.21 6.68 -22.38
CA ASP A 130 11.71 8.06 -22.27
C ASP A 130 10.24 8.16 -21.80
N GLN A 131 9.79 7.22 -20.97
CA GLN A 131 8.46 7.24 -20.36
C GLN A 131 8.48 7.94 -19.00
N ILE A 132 7.35 8.51 -18.62
CA ILE A 132 7.10 8.96 -17.25
C ILE A 132 6.49 7.78 -16.47
N VAL A 133 7.13 7.40 -15.38
CA VAL A 133 6.74 6.22 -14.58
C VAL A 133 6.19 6.65 -13.23
N ILE A 134 5.00 6.17 -12.90
CA ILE A 134 4.40 6.27 -11.57
C ILE A 134 4.63 4.92 -10.88
N ALA A 135 5.43 4.91 -9.84
CA ALA A 135 5.83 3.71 -9.12
C ALA A 135 5.75 3.87 -7.61
N CYS A 136 5.84 2.79 -6.87
CA CYS A 136 5.85 2.75 -5.40
C CYS A 136 4.70 3.50 -4.72
N GLY A 137 3.54 3.57 -5.34
CA GLY A 137 2.37 4.24 -4.77
C GLY A 137 2.07 3.77 -3.35
N GLY A 138 1.92 4.71 -2.41
CA GLY A 138 1.69 4.43 -1.00
C GLY A 138 2.84 3.77 -0.25
N GLY A 139 4.05 3.72 -0.83
CA GLY A 139 5.23 3.05 -0.29
C GLY A 139 5.49 1.66 -0.88
N GLY A 140 4.68 1.24 -1.85
CA GLY A 140 4.73 -0.09 -2.46
C GLY A 140 3.81 -1.11 -1.78
N ILE A 141 3.64 -2.24 -2.44
CA ILE A 141 2.90 -3.41 -1.91
C ILE A 141 3.90 -4.24 -1.09
N PRO A 142 3.76 -4.31 0.24
CA PRO A 142 4.70 -5.06 1.06
C PRO A 142 4.57 -6.56 0.80
N VAL A 143 5.69 -7.20 0.48
CA VAL A 143 5.75 -8.65 0.23
C VAL A 143 6.95 -9.28 0.94
N MET A 144 6.81 -10.54 1.30
CA MET A 144 7.87 -11.39 1.86
C MET A 144 8.19 -12.50 0.88
N GLU A 145 9.46 -12.81 0.73
CA GLU A 145 9.90 -13.93 -0.09
C GLU A 145 9.66 -15.25 0.63
N GLN A 146 9.00 -16.19 -0.04
CA GLN A 146 8.80 -17.57 0.42
C GLN A 146 9.16 -18.54 -0.70
N GLY A 147 10.41 -18.99 -0.72
CA GLY A 147 10.94 -19.79 -1.82
C GLY A 147 10.86 -19.02 -3.14
N TYR A 148 10.08 -19.52 -4.09
CA TYR A 148 9.88 -18.86 -5.40
C TYR A 148 8.69 -17.90 -5.44
N ASN A 149 7.94 -17.78 -4.35
CA ASN A 149 6.72 -16.97 -4.29
C ASN A 149 6.93 -15.71 -3.48
N LEU A 150 6.21 -14.65 -3.87
CA LEU A 150 6.03 -13.45 -3.08
C LEU A 150 4.68 -13.54 -2.34
N ARG A 151 4.72 -13.39 -1.03
CA ARG A 151 3.52 -13.38 -0.19
C ARG A 151 3.29 -11.98 0.38
N GLY A 152 2.09 -11.45 0.19
CA GLY A 152 1.71 -10.15 0.75
C GLY A 152 1.85 -10.11 2.28
N ALA A 153 2.49 -9.07 2.79
CA ALA A 153 2.61 -8.81 4.21
C ALA A 153 1.46 -7.94 4.73
N SER A 154 1.04 -8.16 5.97
CA SER A 154 0.07 -7.31 6.66
C SER A 154 0.78 -6.07 7.25
N ALA A 155 1.21 -5.18 6.39
CA ALA A 155 2.05 -4.04 6.71
C ALA A 155 1.77 -2.86 5.79
N ILE A 156 2.28 -1.70 6.13
CA ILE A 156 2.32 -0.51 5.27
C ILE A 156 3.73 0.07 5.33
N ILE A 157 4.38 0.18 4.19
CA ILE A 157 5.72 0.75 4.08
C ILE A 157 5.64 2.28 4.12
N GLU A 158 6.61 2.91 4.76
CA GLU A 158 6.77 4.37 4.70
C GLU A 158 7.19 4.78 3.28
N LYS A 159 6.37 5.63 2.66
CA LYS A 159 6.59 6.08 1.28
C LYS A 159 7.94 6.75 1.06
N ASP A 160 8.44 7.49 2.07
CA ASP A 160 9.68 8.25 1.96
C ASP A 160 10.89 7.30 1.93
N LEU A 161 10.84 6.19 2.70
CA LEU A 161 11.85 5.13 2.64
C LEU A 161 11.82 4.39 1.29
N ALA A 162 10.63 4.06 0.78
CA ALA A 162 10.49 3.44 -0.53
C ALA A 162 10.96 4.36 -1.66
N THR A 163 10.72 5.67 -1.54
CA THR A 163 11.23 6.67 -2.50
C THR A 163 12.74 6.74 -2.48
N GLY A 164 13.37 6.73 -1.31
CA GLY A 164 14.83 6.69 -1.17
C GLY A 164 15.44 5.41 -1.76
N LEU A 165 14.73 4.29 -1.68
CA LEU A 165 15.17 3.03 -2.27
C LEU A 165 15.02 3.01 -3.80
N LEU A 166 14.05 3.77 -4.34
CA LEU A 166 13.80 3.89 -5.78
C LEU A 166 14.81 4.82 -6.47
N ALA A 167 15.31 5.85 -5.76
CA ALA A 167 16.26 6.83 -6.28
C ALA A 167 17.69 6.28 -6.40
#